data_f95b1eb1c595182e22960dee4827b49f
#
_entry.id   f95b1eb1c595182e22960dee4827b49f
#
_cell.length_a   1.000
_cell.length_b   1.000
_cell.length_c   1.000
_cell.angle_alpha   90.00
_cell.angle_beta   90.00
_cell.angle_gamma   90.00
#
_symmetry.space_group_name_H-M   'P 1'
#
loop_
_entity.id
_entity.type
_entity.pdbx_description
1 polymer ?
#
loop_
_entity_poly.entity_id
_entity_poly.type
_entity_poly.pdbx_seq_one_letter_code
_entity_poly.pdbx_strand_id
1 'polypeptide(L)'
;MSVITSSYSEHNIRHLQNDDKGMTLLEVLGVLVVAAIVIGAVMGLMSDTLSSSDNQKELKNLQTIATKMKAQKFQGQYTGTDYVKILTESGGLPADMIAGGNKAKNAWGGAVTIKVSSDKYSYVIESSNVPKKNCIDLVTSLRSSSM
;
A
#
# COMPACT_ATOMS: atom_id res chain seq x y z
N MET A 1 -14.54 -16.88 76.21
CA MET A 1 -14.97 -16.93 74.82
C MET A 1 -15.22 -15.49 74.36
N SER A 2 -14.18 -14.84 73.84
CA SER A 2 -14.19 -13.43 73.49
C SER A 2 -14.59 -13.26 72.04
N VAL A 3 -15.66 -12.51 71.79
CA VAL A 3 -16.12 -12.12 70.46
C VAL A 3 -15.43 -10.80 70.09
N ILE A 4 -14.58 -10.82 69.13
CA ILE A 4 -13.96 -9.62 68.57
C ILE A 4 -14.87 -9.09 67.44
N THR A 5 -15.60 -8.02 67.70
CA THR A 5 -16.33 -7.28 66.70
C THR A 5 -15.35 -6.33 66.02
N SER A 6 -14.97 -6.65 64.79
CA SER A 6 -14.22 -5.72 63.92
C SER A 6 -15.15 -4.66 63.39
N SER A 7 -14.97 -3.43 63.87
CA SER A 7 -15.59 -2.21 63.37
C SER A 7 -14.84 -1.83 62.08
N TYR A 8 -15.43 -2.18 60.92
CA TYR A 8 -14.91 -1.70 59.63
C TYR A 8 -15.43 -0.26 59.43
N SER A 9 -14.48 0.65 59.37
CA SER A 9 -14.70 2.07 59.17
C SER A 9 -15.32 2.34 57.78
N GLU A 10 -16.57 2.76 57.78
CA GLU A 10 -17.32 3.24 56.61
C GLU A 10 -16.87 4.64 56.11
N HIS A 11 -15.60 4.99 56.31
CA HIS A 11 -15.17 6.38 56.07
C HIS A 11 -14.46 6.61 54.72
N ASN A 12 -14.42 5.61 53.81
CA ASN A 12 -13.61 5.78 52.58
C ASN A 12 -14.42 5.68 51.25
N ILE A 13 -15.75 5.72 51.29
CA ILE A 13 -16.54 5.61 50.04
C ILE A 13 -17.06 6.98 49.54
N ARG A 14 -16.77 8.08 50.25
CA ARG A 14 -17.32 9.39 49.83
C ARG A 14 -16.45 10.25 48.94
N HIS A 15 -15.31 9.76 48.46
CA HIS A 15 -14.42 10.53 47.62
C HIS A 15 -14.40 10.14 46.13
N LEU A 16 -15.28 9.24 45.69
CA LEU A 16 -15.41 8.90 44.26
C LEU A 16 -16.69 9.46 43.62
N GLN A 17 -17.35 10.38 44.26
CA GLN A 17 -18.55 11.01 43.73
C GLN A 17 -18.34 12.52 43.67
N ASN A 18 -17.94 12.99 42.52
CA ASN A 18 -18.15 14.33 41.94
C ASN A 18 -16.94 14.83 41.15
N ASP A 19 -16.74 14.28 39.98
CA ASP A 19 -16.12 15.00 38.86
C ASP A 19 -16.86 14.77 37.55
N ASP A 20 -18.18 14.63 37.63
CA ASP A 20 -19.06 14.84 36.46
C ASP A 20 -19.22 16.35 36.23
N LYS A 21 -18.10 17.04 36.04
CA LYS A 21 -18.10 18.32 35.38
C LYS A 21 -18.44 18.06 33.94
N GLY A 22 -19.73 18.15 33.61
CA GLY A 22 -20.18 18.13 32.24
C GLY A 22 -19.30 19.07 31.41
N MET A 23 -18.60 18.52 30.43
CA MET A 23 -17.81 19.35 29.51
C MET A 23 -18.71 20.47 28.99
N THR A 24 -18.25 21.72 29.13
CA THR A 24 -18.99 22.83 28.57
C THR A 24 -19.00 22.70 27.04
N LEU A 25 -20.06 23.18 26.41
CA LEU A 25 -20.18 23.17 24.94
C LEU A 25 -18.93 23.76 24.28
N LEU A 26 -18.34 24.77 24.90
CA LEU A 26 -17.12 25.42 24.44
C LEU A 26 -15.90 24.49 24.50
N GLU A 27 -15.79 23.67 25.52
CA GLU A 27 -14.71 22.72 25.73
C GLU A 27 -14.78 21.58 24.70
N VAL A 28 -15.99 21.05 24.41
CA VAL A 28 -16.24 20.08 23.37
C VAL A 28 -15.88 20.64 21.99
N LEU A 29 -16.25 21.89 21.70
CA LEU A 29 -15.88 22.56 20.45
C LEU A 29 -14.36 22.71 20.31
N GLY A 30 -13.67 23.07 21.42
CA GLY A 30 -12.21 23.18 21.43
C GLY A 30 -11.52 21.84 21.11
N VAL A 31 -11.98 20.75 21.72
CA VAL A 31 -11.44 19.41 21.46
C VAL A 31 -11.69 18.97 20.01
N LEU A 32 -12.87 19.25 19.45
CA LEU A 32 -13.19 18.92 18.06
C LEU A 32 -12.31 19.66 17.05
N VAL A 33 -12.01 20.94 17.31
CA VAL A 33 -11.11 21.73 16.46
C VAL A 33 -9.68 21.17 16.48
N VAL A 34 -9.16 20.85 17.66
CA VAL A 34 -7.83 20.25 17.81
C VAL A 34 -7.78 18.87 17.13
N ALA A 35 -8.80 18.04 17.33
CA ALA A 35 -8.89 16.73 16.68
C ALA A 35 -8.90 16.84 15.14
N ALA A 36 -9.62 17.81 14.58
CA ALA A 36 -9.68 18.03 13.14
C ALA A 36 -8.30 18.44 12.57
N ILE A 37 -7.54 19.27 13.28
CA ILE A 37 -6.19 19.67 12.86
C ILE A 37 -5.24 18.49 12.89
N VAL A 38 -5.28 17.66 13.93
CA VAL A 38 -4.41 16.47 14.06
C VAL A 38 -4.73 15.45 12.97
N ILE A 39 -6.00 15.18 12.69
CA ILE A 39 -6.42 14.25 11.62
C ILE A 39 -5.96 14.77 10.26
N GLY A 40 -6.10 16.06 9.98
CA GLY A 40 -5.65 16.68 8.73
C GLY A 40 -4.13 16.55 8.52
N ALA A 41 -3.34 16.76 9.55
CA ALA A 41 -1.88 16.61 9.50
C ALA A 41 -1.45 15.16 9.25
N VAL A 42 -2.10 14.20 9.91
CA VAL A 42 -1.79 12.75 9.74
C VAL A 42 -2.15 12.27 8.33
N MET A 43 -3.27 12.72 7.76
CA MET A 43 -3.65 12.35 6.39
C MET A 43 -2.65 12.88 5.35
N GLY A 44 -2.09 14.07 5.53
CA GLY A 44 -1.05 14.59 4.65
C GLY A 44 0.24 13.75 4.66
N LEU A 45 0.68 13.34 5.83
CA LEU A 45 1.86 12.46 5.98
C LEU A 45 1.63 11.03 5.46
N MET A 46 0.41 10.49 5.61
CA MET A 46 0.06 9.17 5.10
C MET A 46 0.09 9.10 3.57
N SER A 47 -0.28 10.18 2.88
CA SER A 47 -0.28 10.20 1.41
C SER A 47 1.12 9.98 0.83
N ASP A 48 2.16 10.57 1.43
CA ASP A 48 3.55 10.38 0.99
C ASP A 48 4.07 8.97 1.32
N THR A 49 3.69 8.40 2.45
CA THR A 49 4.08 7.05 2.84
C THR A 49 3.42 5.99 1.96
N LEU A 50 2.13 6.13 1.65
CA LEU A 50 1.41 5.22 0.74
C LEU A 50 1.99 5.29 -0.67
N SER A 51 2.29 6.49 -1.17
CA SER A 51 2.91 6.68 -2.48
C SER A 51 4.27 6.02 -2.59
N SER A 52 5.09 6.07 -1.54
CA SER A 52 6.38 5.39 -1.47
C SER A 52 6.23 3.86 -1.43
N SER A 53 5.23 3.35 -0.71
CA SER A 53 4.91 1.92 -0.66
C SER A 53 4.48 1.38 -2.02
N ASP A 54 3.60 2.11 -2.72
CA ASP A 54 3.14 1.73 -4.05
C ASP A 54 4.28 1.72 -5.07
N ASN A 55 5.22 2.68 -4.99
CA ASN A 55 6.41 2.69 -5.83
C ASN A 55 7.31 1.47 -5.60
N GLN A 56 7.56 1.10 -4.34
CA GLN A 56 8.38 -0.08 -4.02
C GLN A 56 7.71 -1.37 -4.48
N LYS A 57 6.39 -1.46 -4.30
CA LYS A 57 5.60 -2.59 -4.76
C LYS A 57 5.64 -2.72 -6.27
N GLU A 58 5.40 -1.63 -6.99
CA GLU A 58 5.45 -1.61 -8.46
C GLU A 58 6.85 -1.94 -8.99
N LEU A 59 7.91 -1.38 -8.38
CA LEU A 59 9.29 -1.71 -8.73
C LEU A 59 9.58 -3.21 -8.61
N LYS A 60 9.19 -3.82 -7.49
CA LYS A 60 9.33 -5.26 -7.27
C LYS A 60 8.54 -6.07 -8.29
N ASN A 61 7.33 -5.64 -8.61
CA ASN A 61 6.46 -6.29 -9.58
C ASN A 61 7.08 -6.24 -10.99
N LEU A 62 7.58 -5.09 -11.42
CA LEU A 62 8.26 -4.93 -12.70
C LEU A 62 9.54 -5.78 -12.79
N GLN A 63 10.33 -5.84 -11.71
CA GLN A 63 11.52 -6.71 -11.64
C GLN A 63 11.14 -8.20 -11.73
N THR A 64 10.04 -8.59 -11.10
CA THR A 64 9.52 -9.96 -11.18
C THR A 64 9.11 -10.29 -12.60
N ILE A 65 8.35 -9.41 -13.27
CA ILE A 65 7.98 -9.58 -14.67
C ILE A 65 9.23 -9.68 -15.56
N ALA A 66 10.20 -8.79 -15.38
CA ALA A 66 11.43 -8.80 -16.16
C ALA A 66 12.21 -10.11 -16.01
N THR A 67 12.29 -10.64 -14.79
CA THR A 67 12.94 -11.93 -14.51
C THR A 67 12.18 -13.08 -15.17
N LYS A 68 10.86 -13.07 -15.06
CA LYS A 68 10.01 -14.10 -15.68
C LYS A 68 10.02 -14.02 -17.21
N MET A 69 10.07 -12.83 -17.78
CA MET A 69 10.23 -12.62 -19.21
C MET A 69 11.55 -13.20 -19.73
N LYS A 70 12.67 -13.04 -19.00
CA LYS A 70 13.94 -13.68 -19.38
C LYS A 70 13.82 -15.20 -19.51
N ALA A 71 13.02 -15.83 -18.66
CA ALA A 71 12.76 -17.27 -18.70
C ALA A 71 11.85 -17.72 -19.87
N GLN A 72 11.12 -16.78 -20.51
CA GLN A 72 10.22 -17.07 -21.63
C GLN A 72 10.94 -17.07 -23.00
N LYS A 73 12.24 -16.86 -23.04
CA LYS A 73 13.00 -16.97 -24.29
C LYS A 73 13.12 -18.43 -24.74
N PHE A 74 12.74 -18.68 -25.97
CA PHE A 74 13.00 -19.94 -26.64
C PHE A 74 14.04 -19.73 -27.74
N GLN A 75 15.14 -20.47 -27.69
CA GLN A 75 16.29 -20.28 -28.61
C GLN A 75 16.78 -18.80 -28.70
N GLY A 76 16.74 -18.10 -27.57
CA GLY A 76 17.16 -16.69 -27.49
C GLY A 76 16.12 -15.66 -27.93
N GLN A 77 14.96 -16.07 -28.42
CA GLN A 77 13.91 -15.19 -28.94
C GLN A 77 12.60 -15.30 -28.16
N TYR A 78 11.80 -14.24 -28.23
CA TYR A 78 10.43 -14.20 -27.72
C TYR A 78 9.46 -14.58 -28.86
N THR A 79 8.81 -15.73 -28.77
CA THR A 79 7.93 -16.27 -29.83
C THR A 79 6.45 -16.15 -29.52
N GLY A 80 6.09 -15.75 -28.28
CA GLY A 80 4.69 -15.58 -27.87
C GLY A 80 4.06 -14.29 -28.41
N THR A 81 2.74 -14.25 -28.48
CA THR A 81 1.98 -13.09 -28.97
C THR A 81 1.39 -12.26 -27.83
N ASP A 82 1.03 -12.88 -26.70
CA ASP A 82 0.43 -12.21 -25.52
C ASP A 82 1.15 -12.67 -24.25
N TYR A 83 2.14 -11.90 -23.84
CA TYR A 83 2.94 -12.23 -22.66
C TYR A 83 2.25 -11.94 -21.34
N VAL A 84 1.23 -11.09 -21.30
CA VAL A 84 0.40 -10.89 -20.09
C VAL A 84 -0.37 -12.18 -19.82
N LYS A 85 -0.98 -12.76 -20.85
CA LYS A 85 -1.67 -14.05 -20.75
C LYS A 85 -0.72 -15.18 -20.35
N ILE A 86 0.41 -15.33 -21.06
CA ILE A 86 1.41 -16.37 -20.79
C ILE A 86 1.92 -16.29 -19.35
N LEU A 87 2.24 -15.10 -18.85
CA LEU A 87 2.71 -14.91 -17.48
C LEU A 87 1.60 -15.15 -16.45
N THR A 88 0.35 -14.81 -16.77
CA THR A 88 -0.78 -15.09 -15.88
C THR A 88 -0.99 -16.60 -15.73
N GLU A 89 -1.01 -17.33 -16.83
CA GLU A 89 -1.22 -18.79 -16.86
C GLU A 89 -0.05 -19.58 -16.26
N SER A 90 1.18 -19.09 -16.43
CA SER A 90 2.39 -19.71 -15.85
C SER A 90 2.69 -19.31 -14.41
N GLY A 91 1.86 -18.45 -13.77
CA GLY A 91 2.10 -17.91 -12.44
C GLY A 91 3.31 -16.96 -12.37
N GLY A 92 3.71 -16.40 -13.51
CA GLY A 92 4.81 -15.45 -13.61
C GLY A 92 4.41 -13.99 -13.36
N LEU A 93 3.12 -13.69 -13.45
CA LEU A 93 2.59 -12.37 -13.12
C LEU A 93 2.26 -12.29 -11.62
N PRO A 94 2.71 -11.24 -10.89
CA PRO A 94 2.34 -11.04 -9.50
C PRO A 94 0.81 -11.00 -9.31
N ALA A 95 0.29 -11.66 -8.27
CA ALA A 95 -1.15 -11.83 -8.06
C ALA A 95 -1.92 -10.50 -7.93
N ASP A 96 -1.30 -9.49 -7.35
CA ASP A 96 -1.84 -8.15 -7.18
C ASP A 96 -1.93 -7.35 -8.49
N MET A 97 -1.17 -7.74 -9.51
CA MET A 97 -1.25 -7.17 -10.84
C MET A 97 -2.34 -7.81 -11.72
N ILE A 98 -2.90 -8.93 -11.34
CA ILE A 98 -3.94 -9.60 -12.13
C ILE A 98 -5.25 -8.81 -12.03
N ALA A 99 -5.75 -8.32 -13.17
CA ALA A 99 -7.00 -7.57 -13.27
C ALA A 99 -8.18 -8.43 -13.79
N GLY A 100 -7.98 -9.75 -13.94
CA GLY A 100 -8.93 -10.69 -14.54
C GLY A 100 -8.86 -10.71 -16.07
N GLY A 101 -9.25 -11.82 -16.68
CA GLY A 101 -9.34 -11.97 -18.13
C GLY A 101 -8.06 -11.70 -18.90
N ASN A 102 -6.92 -12.18 -18.41
CA ASN A 102 -5.60 -11.98 -19.03
C ASN A 102 -5.16 -10.49 -19.12
N LYS A 103 -5.62 -9.66 -18.20
CA LYS A 103 -5.23 -8.26 -18.11
C LYS A 103 -4.38 -8.03 -16.88
N ALA A 104 -3.36 -7.17 -17.01
CA ALA A 104 -2.53 -6.72 -15.90
C ALA A 104 -2.80 -5.25 -15.57
N LYS A 105 -2.71 -4.93 -14.29
CA LYS A 105 -2.81 -3.57 -13.74
C LYS A 105 -1.60 -3.23 -12.87
N ASN A 106 -1.24 -1.97 -12.83
CA ASN A 106 -0.23 -1.45 -11.90
C ASN A 106 -0.84 -1.11 -10.53
N ALA A 107 -0.01 -0.66 -9.59
CA ALA A 107 -0.42 -0.29 -8.24
C ALA A 107 -1.47 0.85 -8.21
N TRP A 108 -1.56 1.66 -9.27
CA TRP A 108 -2.52 2.78 -9.40
C TRP A 108 -3.74 2.43 -10.27
N GLY A 109 -3.94 1.14 -10.60
CA GLY A 109 -5.06 0.67 -11.40
C GLY A 109 -4.94 0.91 -12.91
N GLY A 110 -3.81 1.44 -13.38
CA GLY A 110 -3.54 1.60 -14.81
C GLY A 110 -3.20 0.26 -15.48
N ALA A 111 -3.44 0.16 -16.78
CA ALA A 111 -3.15 -1.06 -17.53
C ALA A 111 -1.63 -1.26 -17.70
N VAL A 112 -1.20 -2.52 -17.59
CA VAL A 112 0.16 -2.96 -17.88
C VAL A 112 0.13 -3.89 -19.08
N THR A 113 0.94 -3.59 -20.09
CA THR A 113 1.07 -4.42 -21.30
C THR A 113 2.52 -4.76 -21.57
N ILE A 114 2.76 -5.92 -22.20
CA ILE A 114 4.09 -6.39 -22.55
C ILE A 114 4.11 -6.61 -24.06
N LYS A 115 4.93 -5.84 -24.76
CA LYS A 115 5.10 -5.91 -26.21
C LYS A 115 6.49 -6.40 -26.54
N VAL A 116 6.58 -7.35 -27.45
CA VAL A 116 7.87 -7.83 -27.97
C VAL A 116 8.26 -6.99 -29.19
N SER A 117 9.51 -6.67 -29.28
CA SER A 117 10.07 -5.94 -30.43
C SER A 117 9.95 -6.79 -31.71
N SER A 118 9.94 -6.15 -32.87
CA SER A 118 9.87 -6.82 -34.18
C SER A 118 11.04 -7.78 -34.45
N ASP A 119 12.19 -7.53 -33.84
CA ASP A 119 13.38 -8.39 -33.89
C ASP A 119 13.28 -9.63 -33.01
N LYS A 120 12.28 -9.71 -32.11
CA LYS A 120 12.03 -10.78 -31.14
C LYS A 120 13.11 -10.98 -30.08
N TYR A 121 14.10 -10.10 -29.98
CA TYR A 121 15.18 -10.21 -28.99
C TYR A 121 14.94 -9.39 -27.72
N SER A 122 14.08 -8.39 -27.83
CA SER A 122 13.75 -7.46 -26.73
C SER A 122 12.23 -7.34 -26.51
N TYR A 123 11.86 -6.78 -25.37
CA TYR A 123 10.47 -6.49 -25.02
C TYR A 123 10.38 -5.14 -24.31
N VAL A 124 9.20 -4.55 -24.34
CA VAL A 124 8.85 -3.32 -23.64
C VAL A 124 7.66 -3.59 -22.71
N ILE A 125 7.78 -3.14 -21.47
CA ILE A 125 6.66 -3.13 -20.52
C ILE A 125 6.11 -1.70 -20.53
N GLU A 126 4.84 -1.56 -20.90
CA GLU A 126 4.13 -0.28 -20.87
C GLU A 126 3.20 -0.26 -19.66
N SER A 127 3.26 0.78 -18.86
CA SER A 127 2.39 1.01 -17.68
C SER A 127 1.69 2.35 -17.83
N SER A 128 0.35 2.36 -17.78
CA SER A 128 -0.47 3.56 -17.95
C SER A 128 -0.91 4.14 -16.59
N ASN A 129 -1.38 5.39 -16.59
CA ASN A 129 -1.97 6.07 -15.42
C ASN A 129 -1.06 6.11 -14.18
N VAL A 130 0.25 6.10 -14.37
CA VAL A 130 1.21 6.29 -13.27
C VAL A 130 1.23 7.77 -12.90
N PRO A 131 1.02 8.15 -11.61
CA PRO A 131 1.13 9.55 -11.19
C PRO A 131 2.51 10.12 -11.50
N LYS A 132 2.59 11.39 -11.89
CA LYS A 132 3.81 12.02 -12.37
C LYS A 132 5.01 11.87 -11.41
N LYS A 133 4.80 12.11 -10.11
CA LYS A 133 5.83 11.94 -9.07
C LYS A 133 6.33 10.49 -9.04
N ASN A 134 5.42 9.53 -8.99
CA ASN A 134 5.71 8.11 -8.92
C ASN A 134 6.44 7.60 -10.17
N CYS A 135 6.08 8.13 -11.34
CA CYS A 135 6.76 7.81 -12.59
C CYS A 135 8.23 8.24 -12.57
N ILE A 136 8.54 9.44 -12.08
CA ILE A 136 9.91 9.94 -11.94
C ILE A 136 10.70 9.05 -10.97
N ASP A 137 10.12 8.74 -9.81
CA ASP A 137 10.76 7.91 -8.79
C ASP A 137 11.02 6.49 -9.28
N LEU A 138 10.06 5.88 -10.01
CA LEU A 138 10.22 4.56 -10.62
C LEU A 138 11.35 4.53 -11.66
N VAL A 139 11.38 5.50 -12.58
CA VAL A 139 12.40 5.58 -13.61
C VAL A 139 13.79 5.73 -12.99
N THR A 140 13.92 6.56 -11.96
CA THR A 140 15.16 6.76 -11.23
C THR A 140 15.62 5.47 -10.55
N SER A 141 14.68 4.76 -9.88
CA SER A 141 14.97 3.49 -9.21
C SER A 141 15.31 2.35 -10.18
N LEU A 142 14.62 2.26 -11.31
CA LEU A 142 14.91 1.27 -12.35
C LEU A 142 16.29 1.49 -12.97
N ARG A 143 16.68 2.75 -13.19
CA ARG A 143 18.01 3.11 -13.72
C ARG A 143 19.14 2.75 -12.74
N SER A 144 18.91 2.91 -11.44
CA SER A 144 19.90 2.57 -10.41
C SER A 144 20.01 1.07 -10.14
N SER A 145 18.95 0.29 -10.42
CA SER A 145 18.94 -1.17 -10.20
C SER A 145 19.55 -2.00 -11.32
N SER A 146 20.06 -1.37 -12.38
CA SER A 146 20.68 -2.00 -13.57
C SER A 146 20.09 -3.37 -13.92
N MET A 147 18.92 -3.35 -14.49
CA MET A 147 18.29 -4.53 -15.07
C MET A 147 18.92 -4.97 -16.36
#